data_9313fcd18f92246d8e3c227bd503decf
#
_entry.id   9313fcd18f92246d8e3c227bd503decf
#
_cell.length_a   1.000
_cell.length_b   1.000
_cell.length_c   1.000
_cell.angle_alpha   90.00
_cell.angle_beta   90.00
_cell.angle_gamma   90.00
#
_symmetry.space_group_name_H-M   'P 1'
#
loop_
_entity.id
_entity.type
_entity.pdbx_description
1 polymer ?
#
loop_
_entity_poly.entity_id
_entity_poly.type
_entity_poly.pdbx_seq_one_letter_code
_entity_poly.pdbx_strand_id
1 'polypeptide(L)'
;MSTRPSRFLLVIPVAALLVACGPTPDSPSASAPPSSLATTEPPALSEEPASAPPSASLVAGQTDSDWGRIWDTVPAGFPRFPGSTIAEDASPEPASARFSVTGGDPEAIATWFQGALETATLNTVGMNGPAEDGSFVIDSVGEGACRVRTAIAPLGDTTFITVLYGADCPAAA
;
A
#
# COMPACT_ATOMS: atom_id res chain seq x y z
N MET A 1 -11.30 -51.50 -9.56
CA MET A 1 -10.03 -51.13 -10.20
C MET A 1 -9.55 -49.85 -9.49
N SER A 2 -8.50 -50.00 -8.65
CA SER A 2 -8.01 -48.94 -7.76
C SER A 2 -6.67 -48.47 -8.29
N THR A 3 -6.59 -47.24 -8.79
CA THR A 3 -5.36 -46.63 -9.33
C THR A 3 -4.74 -45.74 -8.25
N ARG A 4 -3.57 -46.15 -7.72
CA ARG A 4 -2.77 -45.38 -6.75
C ARG A 4 -1.96 -44.33 -7.52
N PRO A 5 -1.91 -43.05 -7.10
CA PRO A 5 -0.96 -42.11 -7.65
C PRO A 5 0.41 -42.26 -7.00
N SER A 6 1.44 -42.36 -7.85
CA SER A 6 2.87 -42.39 -7.51
C SER A 6 3.31 -41.04 -6.93
N ARG A 7 3.95 -41.10 -5.74
CA ARG A 7 4.64 -39.95 -5.13
C ARG A 7 6.02 -39.81 -5.79
N PHE A 8 6.24 -38.78 -6.57
CA PHE A 8 7.57 -38.33 -6.98
C PHE A 8 8.18 -37.47 -5.87
N LEU A 9 9.23 -38.01 -5.23
CA LEU A 9 10.11 -37.26 -4.34
C LEU A 9 11.09 -36.45 -5.22
N LEU A 10 10.91 -35.14 -5.25
CA LEU A 10 11.86 -34.21 -5.88
C LEU A 10 12.87 -33.79 -4.81
N VAL A 11 14.10 -34.29 -4.91
CA VAL A 11 15.23 -33.87 -4.08
C VAL A 11 15.89 -32.67 -4.74
N ILE A 12 15.83 -31.49 -4.11
CA ILE A 12 16.50 -30.28 -4.57
C ILE A 12 17.79 -30.12 -3.75
N PRO A 13 18.98 -30.03 -4.37
CA PRO A 13 20.22 -29.76 -3.67
C PRO A 13 20.32 -28.26 -3.29
N VAL A 14 20.58 -28.01 -2.00
CA VAL A 14 20.90 -26.69 -1.46
C VAL A 14 22.34 -26.37 -1.79
N ALA A 15 22.56 -25.39 -2.67
CA ALA A 15 23.88 -24.79 -2.93
C ALA A 15 24.09 -23.62 -1.97
N ALA A 16 24.99 -23.78 -0.98
CA ALA A 16 25.44 -22.73 -0.10
C ALA A 16 26.43 -21.79 -0.83
N LEU A 17 26.07 -20.53 -1.03
CA LEU A 17 26.98 -19.48 -1.49
C LEU A 17 27.44 -18.65 -0.28
N LEU A 18 28.70 -18.86 0.11
CA LEU A 18 29.45 -18.02 1.03
C LEU A 18 29.91 -16.77 0.27
N VAL A 19 29.46 -15.59 0.65
CA VAL A 19 29.97 -14.31 0.15
C VAL A 19 30.78 -13.62 1.24
N ALA A 20 32.04 -13.33 0.88
CA ALA A 20 33.09 -12.79 1.73
C ALA A 20 32.86 -11.34 2.14
N CYS A 21 33.27 -11.02 3.39
CA CYS A 21 33.50 -9.67 3.90
C CYS A 21 34.57 -8.95 3.09
N GLY A 22 34.24 -7.77 2.55
CA GLY A 22 35.21 -6.81 2.02
C GLY A 22 35.53 -5.73 3.08
N PRO A 23 36.79 -5.24 3.16
CA PRO A 23 37.20 -4.24 4.13
C PRO A 23 36.76 -2.82 3.77
N THR A 24 36.38 -2.05 4.80
CA THR A 24 36.07 -0.62 4.74
C THR A 24 37.33 0.20 4.42
N PRO A 25 37.26 1.23 3.54
CA PRO A 25 38.33 2.22 3.43
C PRO A 25 38.16 3.36 4.45
N ASP A 26 39.30 3.70 5.07
CA ASP A 26 39.49 4.81 5.99
C ASP A 26 39.15 6.18 5.38
N SER A 27 38.43 6.99 6.16
CA SER A 27 38.19 8.40 5.87
C SER A 27 39.39 9.23 6.31
N PRO A 28 39.97 10.10 5.49
CA PRO A 28 40.92 11.07 5.94
C PRO A 28 40.26 12.27 6.62
N SER A 29 40.69 12.53 7.83
CA SER A 29 40.44 13.72 8.63
C SER A 29 41.02 14.95 7.92
N ALA A 30 40.19 15.90 7.51
CA ALA A 30 40.64 17.21 7.05
C ALA A 30 40.36 18.27 8.13
N SER A 31 41.45 18.84 8.63
CA SER A 31 41.50 19.97 9.56
C SER A 31 40.89 21.21 8.95
N ALA A 32 40.05 21.89 9.72
CA ALA A 32 39.51 23.20 9.41
C ALA A 32 40.52 24.32 9.83
N PRO A 33 40.67 25.38 9.06
CA PRO A 33 41.23 26.67 9.56
C PRO A 33 40.11 27.59 10.06
N PRO A 34 40.37 28.46 11.03
CA PRO A 34 39.37 29.40 11.54
C PRO A 34 39.28 30.63 10.63
N SER A 35 38.13 31.01 10.21
CA SER A 35 37.89 32.28 9.52
C SER A 35 36.81 33.09 10.20
N SER A 36 37.31 34.15 10.75
CA SER A 36 36.74 35.51 10.94
C SER A 36 35.25 35.74 10.84
N LEU A 37 34.75 36.25 11.96
CA LEU A 37 33.51 36.99 12.15
C LEU A 37 33.41 38.16 11.14
N ALA A 38 32.42 38.12 10.29
CA ALA A 38 31.78 39.27 9.69
C ALA A 38 30.32 39.25 10.06
N THR A 39 29.95 40.07 11.03
CA THR A 39 28.55 40.38 11.38
C THR A 39 27.97 41.18 10.23
N THR A 40 27.20 40.53 9.38
CA THR A 40 26.32 41.18 8.44
C THR A 40 24.88 40.94 8.93
N GLU A 41 24.29 42.02 9.40
CA GLU A 41 22.85 42.09 9.75
C GLU A 41 21.99 41.67 8.56
N PRO A 42 21.15 40.66 8.68
CA PRO A 42 20.24 40.29 7.57
C PRO A 42 19.13 41.35 7.43
N PRO A 43 18.80 41.76 6.18
CA PRO A 43 17.63 42.59 5.95
C PRO A 43 16.40 41.84 6.40
N ALA A 44 15.51 42.52 7.12
CA ALA A 44 14.19 42.05 7.50
C ALA A 44 13.43 41.61 6.27
N LEU A 45 13.33 40.29 6.08
CA LEU A 45 12.39 39.69 5.11
C LEU A 45 10.99 39.98 5.67
N SER A 46 10.28 40.88 4.98
CA SER A 46 8.82 40.97 5.11
C SER A 46 8.26 39.58 4.81
N GLU A 47 7.79 38.91 5.85
CA GLU A 47 6.96 37.71 5.69
C GLU A 47 5.65 38.16 5.01
N GLU A 48 5.61 37.98 3.68
CA GLU A 48 4.39 37.99 2.93
C GLU A 48 3.51 36.86 3.53
N PRO A 49 2.26 37.14 3.95
CA PRO A 49 1.42 36.11 4.52
C PRO A 49 1.22 35.03 3.45
N ALA A 50 1.79 33.84 3.70
CA ALA A 50 1.57 32.67 2.87
C ALA A 50 0.05 32.47 2.76
N SER A 51 -0.49 32.74 1.58
CA SER A 51 -1.88 32.42 1.27
C SER A 51 -2.09 30.96 1.57
N ALA A 52 -2.92 30.67 2.57
CA ALA A 52 -3.34 29.31 2.87
C ALA A 52 -3.84 28.67 1.55
N PRO A 53 -3.44 27.43 1.24
CA PRO A 53 -3.97 26.75 0.07
C PRO A 53 -5.50 26.74 0.15
N PRO A 54 -6.20 26.96 -0.98
CA PRO A 54 -7.66 26.95 -0.98
C PRO A 54 -8.12 25.60 -0.38
N SER A 55 -8.89 25.67 0.69
CA SER A 55 -9.56 24.49 1.23
C SER A 55 -10.45 23.93 0.14
N ALA A 56 -10.01 22.88 -0.51
CA ALA A 56 -10.82 22.19 -1.51
C ALA A 56 -12.10 21.72 -0.82
N SER A 57 -13.23 22.27 -1.21
CA SER A 57 -14.54 21.86 -0.70
C SER A 57 -14.70 20.36 -0.86
N LEU A 58 -14.91 19.65 0.23
CA LEU A 58 -15.20 18.21 0.19
C LEU A 58 -16.50 18.01 -0.62
N VAL A 59 -16.44 17.17 -1.61
CA VAL A 59 -17.64 16.68 -2.29
C VAL A 59 -18.31 15.68 -1.34
N ALA A 60 -19.64 15.72 -1.24
CA ALA A 60 -20.36 14.78 -0.39
C ALA A 60 -20.01 13.33 -0.74
N GLY A 61 -19.72 12.50 0.24
CA GLY A 61 -19.32 11.11 0.07
C GLY A 61 -17.83 10.91 -0.22
N GLN A 62 -17.01 11.93 0.04
CA GLN A 62 -15.55 11.84 -0.06
C GLN A 62 -14.87 12.28 1.24
N THR A 63 -13.78 11.60 1.59
CA THR A 63 -12.96 11.88 2.78
C THR A 63 -11.49 11.98 2.39
N ASP A 64 -10.73 12.84 3.07
CA ASP A 64 -9.27 12.91 2.93
C ASP A 64 -8.63 11.81 3.77
N SER A 65 -7.67 11.10 3.20
CA SER A 65 -6.82 10.09 3.84
C SER A 65 -5.34 10.41 3.59
N ASP A 66 -4.43 9.73 4.29
CA ASP A 66 -2.97 9.87 4.08
C ASP A 66 -2.54 9.47 2.66
N TRP A 67 -3.33 8.63 1.99
CA TRP A 67 -3.09 8.22 0.60
C TRP A 67 -3.64 9.23 -0.42
N GLY A 68 -4.53 10.14 0.01
CA GLY A 68 -5.22 11.15 -0.78
C GLY A 68 -6.73 11.10 -0.56
N ARG A 69 -7.46 11.87 -1.38
CA ARG A 69 -8.93 11.88 -1.30
C ARG A 69 -9.52 10.60 -1.85
N ILE A 70 -10.45 10.02 -1.11
CA ILE A 70 -11.14 8.76 -1.43
C ILE A 70 -12.67 8.95 -1.39
N TRP A 71 -13.40 8.11 -2.09
CA TRP A 71 -14.82 7.92 -1.88
C TRP A 71 -15.07 7.19 -0.56
N ASP A 72 -16.11 7.54 0.17
CA ASP A 72 -16.52 6.88 1.42
C ASP A 72 -17.10 5.48 1.20
N THR A 73 -17.39 5.13 -0.05
CA THR A 73 -17.90 3.81 -0.45
C THR A 73 -17.28 3.36 -1.76
N VAL A 74 -17.25 2.05 -1.99
CA VAL A 74 -16.90 1.44 -3.27
C VAL A 74 -18.16 1.18 -4.11
N PRO A 75 -18.07 1.16 -5.46
CA PRO A 75 -19.19 0.78 -6.32
C PRO A 75 -19.74 -0.62 -5.96
N ALA A 76 -21.04 -0.83 -6.20
CA ALA A 76 -21.70 -2.13 -5.95
C ALA A 76 -21.04 -3.30 -6.70
N GLY A 77 -20.43 -3.04 -7.85
CA GLY A 77 -19.67 -4.02 -8.65
C GLY A 77 -18.22 -4.22 -8.22
N PHE A 78 -17.75 -3.56 -7.15
CA PHE A 78 -16.38 -3.75 -6.67
C PHE A 78 -16.15 -5.19 -6.21
N PRO A 79 -15.01 -5.82 -6.58
CA PRO A 79 -14.73 -7.21 -6.23
C PRO A 79 -14.72 -7.44 -4.71
N ARG A 80 -15.36 -8.53 -4.28
CA ARG A 80 -15.35 -9.00 -2.89
C ARG A 80 -14.83 -10.42 -2.84
N PHE A 81 -13.85 -10.67 -1.98
CA PHE A 81 -13.33 -12.02 -1.80
C PHE A 81 -14.45 -12.97 -1.31
N PRO A 82 -14.58 -14.18 -1.89
CA PRO A 82 -15.60 -15.15 -1.47
C PRO A 82 -15.51 -15.47 0.02
N GLY A 83 -16.63 -15.39 0.72
CA GLY A 83 -16.71 -15.64 2.16
C GLY A 83 -16.27 -14.46 3.03
N SER A 84 -15.89 -13.32 2.45
CA SER A 84 -15.61 -12.11 3.24
C SER A 84 -16.90 -11.49 3.78
N THR A 85 -16.78 -10.87 4.96
CA THR A 85 -17.83 -10.08 5.61
C THR A 85 -17.40 -8.62 5.74
N ILE A 86 -18.35 -7.70 5.82
CA ILE A 86 -18.04 -6.29 6.06
C ILE A 86 -17.47 -6.14 7.48
N ALA A 87 -16.36 -5.41 7.61
CA ALA A 87 -15.72 -5.11 8.89
C ALA A 87 -15.84 -3.60 9.18
N GLU A 88 -16.91 -3.20 9.89
CA GLU A 88 -17.23 -1.79 10.14
C GLU A 88 -16.28 -1.15 11.18
N ASP A 89 -15.76 -1.91 12.14
CA ASP A 89 -15.02 -1.40 13.30
C ASP A 89 -13.52 -1.72 13.29
N ALA A 90 -12.94 -2.07 12.14
CA ALA A 90 -11.58 -2.60 12.10
C ALA A 90 -10.46 -1.56 12.34
N SER A 91 -10.70 -0.26 12.07
CA SER A 91 -9.70 0.80 12.22
C SER A 91 -10.36 2.18 12.18
N PRO A 92 -9.83 3.17 12.92
CA PRO A 92 -10.30 4.56 12.85
C PRO A 92 -9.89 5.29 11.55
N GLU A 93 -8.97 4.73 10.77
CA GLU A 93 -8.49 5.35 9.54
C GLU A 93 -9.57 5.35 8.45
N PRO A 94 -9.68 6.42 7.63
CA PRO A 94 -10.62 6.45 6.52
C PRO A 94 -10.39 5.31 5.53
N ALA A 95 -11.48 4.69 5.06
CA ALA A 95 -11.44 3.71 3.98
C ALA A 95 -12.77 3.68 3.22
N SER A 96 -12.71 3.35 1.95
CA SER A 96 -13.89 3.21 1.10
C SER A 96 -14.66 1.91 1.38
N ALA A 97 -13.95 0.87 1.76
CA ALA A 97 -14.55 -0.40 2.23
C ALA A 97 -13.56 -1.16 3.11
N ARG A 98 -14.11 -1.95 4.03
CA ARG A 98 -13.36 -2.93 4.82
C ARG A 98 -14.08 -4.27 4.81
N PHE A 99 -13.30 -5.31 4.65
CA PHE A 99 -13.78 -6.68 4.73
C PHE A 99 -12.89 -7.50 5.65
N SER A 100 -13.42 -8.58 6.18
CA SER A 100 -12.67 -9.57 6.96
C SER A 100 -12.94 -10.98 6.45
N VAL A 101 -11.92 -11.84 6.55
CA VAL A 101 -11.95 -13.25 6.18
C VAL A 101 -11.35 -14.05 7.33
N THR A 102 -12.13 -14.91 7.96
CA THR A 102 -11.61 -15.79 9.02
C THR A 102 -10.86 -16.96 8.39
N GLY A 103 -9.63 -17.23 8.86
CA GLY A 103 -8.80 -18.32 8.36
C GLY A 103 -8.31 -18.14 6.92
N GLY A 104 -8.39 -16.92 6.37
CA GLY A 104 -7.97 -16.63 5.00
C GLY A 104 -6.45 -16.47 4.89
N ASP A 105 -5.84 -17.13 3.90
CA ASP A 105 -4.44 -16.95 3.55
C ASP A 105 -4.25 -15.61 2.82
N PRO A 106 -3.45 -14.65 3.34
CA PRO A 106 -3.24 -13.34 2.73
C PRO A 106 -2.71 -13.38 1.29
N GLU A 107 -1.81 -14.32 0.96
CA GLU A 107 -1.25 -14.47 -0.38
C GLU A 107 -2.31 -14.94 -1.38
N ALA A 108 -3.12 -15.92 -0.98
CA ALA A 108 -4.23 -16.39 -1.81
C ALA A 108 -5.27 -15.29 -2.04
N ILE A 109 -5.56 -14.49 -1.01
CA ILE A 109 -6.48 -13.34 -1.11
C ILE A 109 -5.89 -12.27 -2.05
N ALA A 110 -4.60 -11.94 -1.92
CA ALA A 110 -3.93 -10.96 -2.78
C ALA A 110 -3.94 -11.38 -4.26
N THR A 111 -3.59 -12.64 -4.53
CA THR A 111 -3.62 -13.21 -5.88
C THR A 111 -5.03 -13.17 -6.48
N TRP A 112 -6.05 -13.50 -5.68
CA TRP A 112 -7.44 -13.44 -6.13
C TRP A 112 -7.86 -11.99 -6.45
N PHE A 113 -7.51 -11.03 -5.56
CA PHE A 113 -7.83 -9.61 -5.80
C PHE A 113 -7.18 -9.07 -7.06
N GLN A 114 -5.92 -9.42 -7.34
CA GLN A 114 -5.26 -9.02 -8.58
C GLN A 114 -6.10 -9.39 -9.80
N GLY A 115 -6.49 -10.66 -9.94
CA GLY A 115 -7.30 -11.10 -11.09
C GLY A 115 -8.72 -10.51 -11.10
N ALA A 116 -9.34 -10.32 -9.92
CA ALA A 116 -10.67 -9.76 -9.81
C ALA A 116 -10.70 -8.26 -10.15
N LEU A 117 -9.69 -7.49 -9.74
CA LEU A 117 -9.54 -6.07 -10.09
C LEU A 117 -9.32 -5.89 -11.59
N GLU A 118 -8.46 -6.72 -12.22
CA GLU A 118 -8.26 -6.71 -13.68
C GLU A 118 -9.56 -7.00 -14.43
N THR A 119 -10.36 -7.95 -13.94
CA THR A 119 -11.69 -8.25 -14.51
C THR A 119 -12.65 -7.06 -14.37
N ALA A 120 -12.51 -6.26 -13.31
CA ALA A 120 -13.26 -5.03 -13.06
C ALA A 120 -12.66 -3.79 -13.75
N THR A 121 -11.78 -3.96 -14.73
CA THR A 121 -11.09 -2.90 -15.48
C THR A 121 -10.15 -2.00 -14.64
N LEU A 122 -9.71 -2.52 -13.49
CA LEU A 122 -8.72 -1.90 -12.62
C LEU A 122 -7.38 -2.65 -12.77
N ASN A 123 -6.51 -2.15 -13.64
CA ASN A 123 -5.25 -2.80 -13.93
C ASN A 123 -4.26 -2.69 -12.75
N THR A 124 -3.75 -3.82 -12.27
CA THR A 124 -2.72 -3.83 -11.23
C THR A 124 -1.42 -3.26 -11.77
N VAL A 125 -0.92 -2.19 -11.14
CA VAL A 125 0.35 -1.54 -11.48
C VAL A 125 1.46 -1.88 -10.48
N GLY A 126 1.11 -2.42 -9.32
CA GLY A 126 2.04 -2.89 -8.31
C GLY A 126 1.38 -3.83 -7.31
N MET A 127 2.10 -4.87 -6.93
CA MET A 127 1.76 -5.72 -5.80
C MET A 127 3.02 -5.88 -4.94
N ASN A 128 2.95 -5.40 -3.71
CA ASN A 128 4.02 -5.44 -2.73
C ASN A 128 3.63 -6.36 -1.59
N GLY A 129 4.52 -7.23 -1.20
CA GLY A 129 4.34 -8.20 -0.12
C GLY A 129 4.96 -9.57 -0.43
N PRO A 130 4.96 -10.52 0.52
CA PRO A 130 4.56 -10.24 1.89
C PRO A 130 5.54 -9.30 2.61
N ALA A 131 5.01 -8.38 3.41
CA ALA A 131 5.79 -7.59 4.35
C ALA A 131 6.18 -8.43 5.58
N GLU A 132 6.90 -7.87 6.56
CA GLU A 132 7.33 -8.60 7.77
C GLU A 132 6.16 -9.17 8.58
N ASP A 133 5.01 -8.48 8.54
CA ASP A 133 3.76 -8.89 9.20
C ASP A 133 2.89 -9.82 8.32
N GLY A 134 3.36 -10.19 7.14
CA GLY A 134 2.62 -11.01 6.17
C GLY A 134 1.59 -10.24 5.35
N SER A 135 1.56 -8.91 5.43
CA SER A 135 0.62 -8.08 4.67
C SER A 135 1.01 -7.92 3.20
N PHE A 136 0.00 -7.62 2.38
CA PHE A 136 0.14 -7.30 0.96
C PHE A 136 -0.55 -5.98 0.65
N VAL A 137 0.00 -5.23 -0.32
CA VAL A 137 -0.61 -4.03 -0.86
C VAL A 137 -0.66 -4.13 -2.39
N ILE A 138 -1.85 -3.96 -2.95
CA ILE A 138 -2.09 -3.94 -4.39
C ILE A 138 -2.47 -2.52 -4.78
N ASP A 139 -1.69 -1.93 -5.67
CA ASP A 139 -2.00 -0.65 -6.31
C ASP A 139 -2.54 -0.92 -7.72
N SER A 140 -3.70 -0.37 -8.03
CA SER A 140 -4.37 -0.53 -9.31
C SER A 140 -4.80 0.81 -9.88
N VAL A 141 -4.90 0.88 -11.20
CA VAL A 141 -5.37 2.06 -11.94
C VAL A 141 -6.54 1.68 -12.84
N GLY A 142 -7.53 2.55 -12.90
CA GLY A 142 -8.65 2.46 -13.81
C GLY A 142 -8.59 3.50 -14.92
N GLU A 143 -9.72 3.82 -15.51
CA GLU A 143 -9.84 4.83 -16.55
C GLU A 143 -9.48 6.24 -16.00
N GLY A 144 -8.77 7.03 -16.81
CA GLY A 144 -8.34 8.37 -16.45
C GLY A 144 -7.33 8.42 -15.30
N ALA A 145 -7.64 9.16 -14.24
CA ALA A 145 -6.82 9.32 -13.05
C ALA A 145 -7.26 8.39 -11.88
N CYS A 146 -8.20 7.46 -12.15
CA CYS A 146 -8.71 6.55 -11.13
C CYS A 146 -7.58 5.67 -10.55
N ARG A 147 -7.42 5.69 -9.24
CA ARG A 147 -6.47 4.86 -8.50
C ARG A 147 -7.20 4.12 -7.37
N VAL A 148 -6.80 2.89 -7.16
CA VAL A 148 -7.34 2.05 -6.10
C VAL A 148 -6.18 1.39 -5.36
N ARG A 149 -6.21 1.41 -4.05
CA ARG A 149 -5.29 0.64 -3.20
C ARG A 149 -6.08 -0.39 -2.40
N THR A 150 -5.63 -1.61 -2.43
CA THR A 150 -6.16 -2.71 -1.62
C THR A 150 -5.06 -3.22 -0.71
N ALA A 151 -5.22 -3.04 0.60
CA ALA A 151 -4.33 -3.56 1.62
C ALA A 151 -4.94 -4.82 2.23
N ILE A 152 -4.14 -5.87 2.37
CA ILE A 152 -4.53 -7.18 2.92
C ILE A 152 -3.59 -7.47 4.08
N ALA A 153 -4.12 -7.46 5.30
CA ALA A 153 -3.33 -7.57 6.53
C ALA A 153 -3.86 -8.68 7.43
N PRO A 154 -3.04 -9.68 7.77
CA PRO A 154 -3.43 -10.70 8.74
C PRO A 154 -3.37 -10.12 10.16
N LEU A 155 -4.36 -10.47 10.98
CA LEU A 155 -4.40 -10.16 12.40
C LEU A 155 -4.96 -11.36 13.16
N GLY A 156 -4.09 -12.16 13.75
CA GLY A 156 -4.47 -13.44 14.34
C GLY A 156 -5.05 -14.39 13.28
N ASP A 157 -6.23 -14.95 13.57
CA ASP A 157 -6.93 -15.87 12.66
C ASP A 157 -7.80 -15.16 11.60
N THR A 158 -7.72 -13.84 11.51
CA THR A 158 -8.54 -13.04 10.60
C THR A 158 -7.65 -12.23 9.68
N THR A 159 -7.93 -12.24 8.39
CA THR A 159 -7.31 -11.33 7.41
C THR A 159 -8.27 -10.19 7.10
N PHE A 160 -7.79 -8.96 7.30
CA PHE A 160 -8.51 -7.75 6.96
C PHE A 160 -8.13 -7.26 5.58
N ILE A 161 -9.11 -6.76 4.85
CA ILE A 161 -8.97 -6.20 3.51
C ILE A 161 -9.49 -4.76 3.59
N THR A 162 -8.60 -3.80 3.38
CA THR A 162 -8.94 -2.36 3.37
C THR A 162 -8.81 -1.83 1.96
N VAL A 163 -9.84 -1.16 1.48
CA VAL A 163 -9.89 -0.58 0.14
C VAL A 163 -9.93 0.94 0.24
N LEU A 164 -9.01 1.60 -0.47
CA LEU A 164 -9.02 3.04 -0.72
C LEU A 164 -9.36 3.26 -2.20
N TYR A 165 -10.56 3.73 -2.46
CA TYR A 165 -11.07 3.99 -3.81
C TYR A 165 -10.98 5.48 -4.08
N GLY A 166 -10.03 5.90 -4.92
CA GLY A 166 -9.68 7.29 -5.12
C GLY A 166 -10.83 8.15 -5.63
N ALA A 167 -10.85 9.41 -5.23
CA ALA A 167 -11.91 10.37 -5.60
C ALA A 167 -11.99 10.64 -7.10
N ASP A 168 -10.92 10.39 -7.87
CA ASP A 168 -10.89 10.49 -9.33
C ASP A 168 -11.52 9.28 -10.04
N CYS A 169 -11.88 8.25 -9.29
CA CYS A 169 -12.63 7.11 -9.79
C CYS A 169 -14.12 7.46 -9.98
N PRO A 170 -14.84 6.73 -10.84
CA PRO A 170 -16.29 6.92 -10.99
C PRO A 170 -16.99 6.77 -9.64
N ALA A 171 -17.90 7.72 -9.32
CA ALA A 171 -18.69 7.66 -8.11
C ALA A 171 -19.45 6.32 -8.00
N ALA A 172 -19.60 5.82 -6.79
CA ALA A 172 -20.54 4.74 -6.51
C ALA A 172 -21.96 5.27 -6.80
N ALA A 173 -22.64 4.67 -7.77
CA ALA A 173 -24.02 5.01 -8.14
C ALA A 173 -25.01 4.34 -7.18
#